data_7560591072204f6a951c96b5fd95ddb7
#
_entry.id   7560591072204f6a951c96b5fd95ddb7
#
_cell.length_a   1.000
_cell.length_b   1.000
_cell.length_c   1.000
_cell.angle_alpha   90.00
_cell.angle_beta   90.00
_cell.angle_gamma   90.00
#
_symmetry.space_group_name_H-M   'P 1'
#
loop_
_entity.id
_entity.type
_entity.pdbx_description
1 polymer ?
#
loop_
_entity_poly.entity_id
_entity_poly.type
_entity_poly.pdbx_seq_one_letter_code
_entity_poly.pdbx_strand_id
1 'polypeptide(L)'
;MSNNALIPQSKLPNLGTTIFTQMSALAQQHNAINLSQGFPDFDGPTYLQERLAYHVAQGANQYAPMTGVQALREAIADKTAELYGHKPDANSEITVTAGATEALYAAITALVRAGDEVICFDPSYDSYAPAVELSGGVVKRVALQPPHFRPDWQAFAALLSDKTRLVILNTPHNPSATVWQKADFAALWQAIAEREIYVLSDEVYEHICFAEEGHASVLAHPLLRERAIAVSSFGKTYHMTGWKVGYCVAPAAISAELRKVHQYLTFAVNTPAQLALADMLRAEPEHYRELPDFYRKRRDLFVNALSKSRLEILPCEGTYFLLADYSAISDLDDVSFCQWLTKEVGVAAIPLSVFCADPFPHRLIRLCFAKQESTLLAAAERLNTL
;
A
#
# COMPACT_ATOMS: atom_id res chain seq x y z
N MET A 1 1.57 -35.11 -35.28
CA MET A 1 2.16 -33.77 -35.42
C MET A 1 2.41 -33.27 -34.01
N SER A 2 3.69 -33.27 -33.57
CA SER A 2 4.08 -32.79 -32.25
C SER A 2 3.82 -31.28 -32.20
N ASN A 3 2.92 -30.87 -31.30
CA ASN A 3 2.64 -29.47 -31.06
C ASN A 3 3.85 -28.86 -30.37
N ASN A 4 4.85 -28.37 -31.13
CA ASN A 4 6.02 -27.67 -30.62
C ASN A 4 5.60 -26.24 -30.20
N ALA A 5 4.72 -26.12 -29.22
CA ALA A 5 4.39 -24.84 -28.63
C ALA A 5 5.64 -24.26 -27.94
N LEU A 6 6.06 -23.09 -28.34
CA LEU A 6 7.17 -22.39 -27.71
C LEU A 6 6.68 -21.91 -26.34
N ILE A 7 7.18 -22.51 -25.26
CA ILE A 7 6.82 -22.14 -23.88
C ILE A 7 7.91 -21.20 -23.36
N PRO A 8 7.57 -19.93 -23.00
CA PRO A 8 8.53 -19.00 -22.46
C PRO A 8 9.01 -19.44 -21.06
N GLN A 9 10.30 -19.29 -20.80
CA GLN A 9 10.84 -19.49 -19.47
C GLN A 9 10.45 -18.30 -18.58
N SER A 10 9.79 -18.59 -17.44
CA SER A 10 9.37 -17.56 -16.51
C SER A 10 10.57 -16.89 -15.82
N LYS A 11 10.53 -15.56 -15.71
CA LYS A 11 11.46 -14.80 -14.84
C LYS A 11 11.04 -14.83 -13.37
N LEU A 12 9.78 -15.20 -13.09
CA LEU A 12 9.18 -15.28 -11.76
C LEU A 12 8.55 -16.68 -11.59
N PRO A 13 9.35 -17.76 -11.57
CA PRO A 13 8.82 -19.14 -11.65
C PRO A 13 8.00 -19.54 -10.43
N ASN A 14 8.20 -18.87 -9.28
CA ASN A 14 7.52 -19.16 -8.03
C ASN A 14 6.21 -18.40 -7.85
N LEU A 15 5.84 -17.52 -8.79
CA LEU A 15 4.60 -16.74 -8.71
C LEU A 15 3.50 -17.38 -9.56
N GLY A 16 2.36 -17.60 -8.91
CA GLY A 16 1.12 -18.08 -9.54
C GLY A 16 0.02 -17.05 -9.50
N THR A 17 -1.24 -17.52 -9.60
CA THR A 17 -2.42 -16.67 -9.39
C THR A 17 -2.41 -16.13 -7.96
N THR A 18 -2.55 -14.81 -7.80
CA THR A 18 -2.49 -14.18 -6.47
C THR A 18 -3.60 -14.68 -5.56
N ILE A 19 -3.31 -14.74 -4.26
CA ILE A 19 -4.30 -15.12 -3.25
C ILE A 19 -5.54 -14.20 -3.28
N PHE A 20 -5.35 -12.93 -3.62
CA PHE A 20 -6.44 -11.96 -3.78
C PHE A 20 -7.44 -12.39 -4.86
N THR A 21 -6.94 -12.84 -6.01
CA THR A 21 -7.75 -13.35 -7.10
C THR A 21 -8.46 -14.65 -6.70
N GLN A 22 -7.74 -15.57 -6.05
CA GLN A 22 -8.30 -16.85 -5.62
C GLN A 22 -9.42 -16.64 -4.59
N MET A 23 -9.18 -15.84 -3.54
CA MET A 23 -10.17 -15.59 -2.50
C MET A 23 -11.39 -14.82 -3.01
N SER A 24 -11.21 -13.89 -3.96
CA SER A 24 -12.35 -13.20 -4.59
C SER A 24 -13.20 -14.13 -5.45
N ALA A 25 -12.57 -15.01 -6.23
CA ALA A 25 -13.29 -16.00 -7.01
C ALA A 25 -14.07 -16.95 -6.09
N LEU A 26 -13.45 -17.39 -4.99
CA LEU A 26 -14.08 -18.26 -4.00
C LEU A 26 -15.27 -17.56 -3.31
N ALA A 27 -15.10 -16.28 -2.94
CA ALA A 27 -16.17 -15.47 -2.34
C ALA A 27 -17.38 -15.35 -3.29
N GLN A 28 -17.12 -15.09 -4.57
CA GLN A 28 -18.16 -15.02 -5.59
C GLN A 28 -18.89 -16.35 -5.77
N GLN A 29 -18.12 -17.46 -5.86
CA GLN A 29 -18.66 -18.80 -6.02
C GLN A 29 -19.61 -19.22 -4.87
N HIS A 30 -19.30 -18.78 -3.65
CA HIS A 30 -20.06 -19.15 -2.44
C HIS A 30 -20.99 -18.03 -1.94
N ASN A 31 -21.19 -16.93 -2.69
CA ASN A 31 -21.96 -15.78 -2.25
C ASN A 31 -21.55 -15.27 -0.85
N ALA A 32 -20.25 -15.35 -0.56
CA ALA A 32 -19.68 -14.91 0.70
C ALA A 32 -19.49 -13.38 0.73
N ILE A 33 -19.59 -12.79 1.92
CA ILE A 33 -19.25 -11.38 2.13
C ILE A 33 -17.74 -11.24 1.96
N ASN A 34 -17.32 -10.42 0.99
CA ASN A 34 -15.91 -10.33 0.63
C ASN A 34 -15.18 -9.25 1.43
N LEU A 35 -14.54 -9.65 2.53
CA LEU A 35 -13.61 -8.83 3.30
C LEU A 35 -12.12 -9.10 2.94
N SER A 36 -11.87 -9.90 1.90
CA SER A 36 -10.51 -10.22 1.45
C SER A 36 -9.90 -9.07 0.64
N GLN A 37 -10.70 -8.33 -0.11
CA GLN A 37 -10.24 -7.29 -1.02
C GLN A 37 -10.04 -5.93 -0.34
N GLY A 38 -8.87 -5.34 -0.60
CA GLY A 38 -8.46 -4.04 -0.07
C GLY A 38 -8.99 -2.85 -0.89
N PHE A 39 -10.30 -2.81 -1.16
CA PHE A 39 -10.96 -1.66 -1.77
C PHE A 39 -12.37 -1.47 -1.21
N PRO A 40 -12.87 -0.20 -1.20
CA PRO A 40 -14.20 0.12 -0.73
C PRO A 40 -15.33 -0.50 -1.56
N ASP A 41 -16.48 -0.79 -0.92
CA ASP A 41 -17.76 -1.14 -1.56
C ASP A 41 -18.72 0.05 -1.61
N PHE A 42 -18.19 1.27 -1.47
CA PHE A 42 -18.88 2.56 -1.59
C PHE A 42 -18.10 3.47 -2.54
N ASP A 43 -18.83 4.43 -3.12
CA ASP A 43 -18.29 5.33 -4.12
C ASP A 43 -17.35 6.40 -3.54
N GLY A 44 -16.51 6.93 -4.41
CA GLY A 44 -15.70 8.13 -4.12
C GLY A 44 -16.55 9.41 -4.13
N PRO A 45 -15.92 10.56 -3.81
CA PRO A 45 -16.61 11.85 -3.73
C PRO A 45 -17.30 12.22 -5.02
N THR A 46 -18.57 12.64 -4.92
CA THR A 46 -19.39 13.08 -6.07
C THR A 46 -18.72 14.23 -6.83
N TYR A 47 -18.17 15.21 -6.10
CA TYR A 47 -17.43 16.31 -6.70
C TYR A 47 -16.30 15.84 -7.60
N LEU A 48 -15.53 14.85 -7.17
CA LEU A 48 -14.43 14.30 -7.97
C LEU A 48 -14.93 13.64 -9.28
N GLN A 49 -16.06 12.92 -9.22
CA GLN A 49 -16.69 12.29 -10.39
C GLN A 49 -17.21 13.37 -11.37
N GLU A 50 -17.85 14.40 -10.86
CA GLU A 50 -18.33 15.55 -11.65
C GLU A 50 -17.16 16.28 -12.33
N ARG A 51 -16.04 16.50 -11.62
CA ARG A 51 -14.85 17.12 -12.20
C ARG A 51 -14.21 16.28 -13.29
N LEU A 52 -14.19 14.95 -13.15
CA LEU A 52 -13.74 14.07 -14.23
C LEU A 52 -14.59 14.26 -15.48
N ALA A 53 -15.93 14.17 -15.34
CA ALA A 53 -16.87 14.35 -16.46
C ALA A 53 -16.70 15.74 -17.11
N TYR A 54 -16.53 16.79 -16.31
CA TYR A 54 -16.26 18.13 -16.79
C TYR A 54 -15.00 18.20 -17.65
N HIS A 55 -13.86 17.71 -17.16
CA HIS A 55 -12.59 17.78 -17.90
C HIS A 55 -12.60 16.95 -19.20
N VAL A 56 -13.28 15.80 -19.21
CA VAL A 56 -13.53 15.02 -20.42
C VAL A 56 -14.32 15.84 -21.44
N ALA A 57 -15.40 16.50 -21.00
CA ALA A 57 -16.25 17.33 -21.86
C ALA A 57 -15.54 18.59 -22.37
N GLN A 58 -14.60 19.14 -21.60
CA GLN A 58 -13.77 20.29 -22.01
C GLN A 58 -12.62 19.92 -22.95
N GLY A 59 -12.51 18.67 -23.36
CA GLY A 59 -11.52 18.23 -24.33
C GLY A 59 -10.14 17.89 -23.75
N ALA A 60 -10.00 17.73 -22.43
CA ALA A 60 -8.74 17.33 -21.78
C ALA A 60 -8.40 15.85 -22.05
N ASN A 61 -8.45 15.40 -23.32
CA ASN A 61 -8.39 13.99 -23.72
C ASN A 61 -7.06 13.61 -24.41
N GLN A 62 -6.08 14.52 -24.43
CA GLN A 62 -4.76 14.26 -24.99
C GLN A 62 -3.76 13.97 -23.88
N TYR A 63 -2.57 13.51 -24.24
CA TYR A 63 -1.50 13.19 -23.30
C TYR A 63 -1.16 14.35 -22.37
N ALA A 64 -1.13 14.07 -21.07
CA ALA A 64 -0.50 14.96 -20.10
C ALA A 64 1.03 14.99 -20.30
N PRO A 65 1.73 16.01 -19.75
CA PRO A 65 3.17 15.90 -19.56
C PRO A 65 3.53 14.59 -18.82
N MET A 66 4.63 13.98 -19.19
CA MET A 66 5.10 12.71 -18.60
C MET A 66 5.17 12.78 -17.06
N THR A 67 5.58 13.91 -16.50
CA THR A 67 5.65 14.12 -15.04
C THR A 67 4.29 14.33 -14.37
N GLY A 68 3.23 14.44 -15.14
CA GLY A 68 1.89 14.81 -14.69
C GLY A 68 1.52 16.26 -14.97
N VAL A 69 0.22 16.58 -14.91
CA VAL A 69 -0.27 17.95 -15.12
C VAL A 69 0.25 18.89 -14.02
N GLN A 70 0.64 20.10 -14.42
CA GLN A 70 1.24 21.09 -13.52
C GLN A 70 0.33 21.38 -12.31
N ALA A 71 -0.97 21.57 -12.57
CA ALA A 71 -1.95 21.88 -11.53
C ALA A 71 -2.01 20.81 -10.42
N LEU A 72 -1.86 19.52 -10.77
CA LEU A 72 -1.87 18.42 -9.80
C LEU A 72 -0.55 18.39 -9.02
N ARG A 73 0.59 18.58 -9.68
CA ARG A 73 1.91 18.57 -9.02
C ARG A 73 2.03 19.72 -8.02
N GLU A 74 1.52 20.91 -8.37
CA GLU A 74 1.45 22.06 -7.45
C GLU A 74 0.56 21.77 -6.24
N ALA A 75 -0.64 21.21 -6.46
CA ALA A 75 -1.54 20.84 -5.36
C ALA A 75 -0.93 19.77 -4.43
N ILE A 76 -0.17 18.80 -4.98
CA ILE A 76 0.59 17.83 -4.18
C ILE A 76 1.67 18.53 -3.37
N ALA A 77 2.42 19.48 -3.96
CA ALA A 77 3.46 20.25 -3.25
C ALA A 77 2.89 21.03 -2.07
N ASP A 78 1.74 21.68 -2.27
CA ASP A 78 1.04 22.46 -1.24
C ASP A 78 0.55 21.55 -0.11
N LYS A 79 -0.09 20.40 -0.45
CA LYS A 79 -0.51 19.38 0.52
C LYS A 79 0.68 18.83 1.33
N THR A 80 1.79 18.54 0.67
CA THR A 80 3.00 18.02 1.33
C THR A 80 3.59 19.05 2.29
N ALA A 81 3.60 20.34 1.90
CA ALA A 81 4.06 21.42 2.77
C ALA A 81 3.18 21.57 4.01
N GLU A 82 1.87 21.50 3.84
CA GLU A 82 0.90 21.59 4.94
C GLU A 82 1.08 20.45 5.94
N LEU A 83 1.17 19.20 5.46
CA LEU A 83 1.14 18.02 6.31
C LEU A 83 2.50 17.69 6.93
N TYR A 84 3.60 17.93 6.19
CA TYR A 84 4.93 17.43 6.57
C TYR A 84 5.97 18.54 6.75
N GLY A 85 5.59 19.81 6.57
CA GLY A 85 6.50 20.95 6.76
C GLY A 85 7.62 21.03 5.71
N HIS A 86 7.49 20.31 4.60
CA HIS A 86 8.42 20.33 3.47
C HIS A 86 7.65 20.56 2.16
N LYS A 87 8.02 21.62 1.42
CA LYS A 87 7.43 21.92 0.11
C LYS A 87 8.36 21.44 -1.00
N PRO A 88 8.07 20.29 -1.65
CA PRO A 88 8.87 19.83 -2.78
C PRO A 88 8.67 20.75 -4.00
N ASP A 89 9.69 20.84 -4.85
CA ASP A 89 9.55 21.50 -6.15
C ASP A 89 8.65 20.66 -7.07
N ALA A 90 7.51 21.24 -7.42
CA ALA A 90 6.53 20.60 -8.30
C ALA A 90 7.09 20.19 -9.67
N ASN A 91 8.16 20.84 -10.16
CA ASN A 91 8.75 20.54 -11.48
C ASN A 91 9.78 19.43 -11.44
N SER A 92 10.61 19.40 -10.40
CA SER A 92 11.75 18.49 -10.32
C SER A 92 11.55 17.31 -9.38
N GLU A 93 10.68 17.41 -8.36
CA GLU A 93 10.62 16.44 -7.25
C GLU A 93 9.31 15.62 -7.20
N ILE A 94 8.28 15.99 -7.97
CA ILE A 94 6.98 15.29 -8.01
C ILE A 94 6.76 14.63 -9.35
N THR A 95 6.39 13.34 -9.33
CA THR A 95 6.02 12.58 -10.54
C THR A 95 4.69 11.87 -10.30
N VAL A 96 3.71 12.11 -11.18
CA VAL A 96 2.42 11.42 -11.17
C VAL A 96 2.55 10.11 -11.94
N THR A 97 2.04 9.02 -11.36
CA THR A 97 2.21 7.65 -11.86
C THR A 97 0.87 6.93 -12.02
N ALA A 98 0.83 5.83 -12.78
CA ALA A 98 -0.34 4.96 -12.92
C ALA A 98 -0.57 4.13 -11.63
N GLY A 99 -0.87 4.84 -10.55
CA GLY A 99 -0.98 4.32 -9.20
C GLY A 99 0.38 4.09 -8.54
N ALA A 100 0.35 3.78 -7.24
CA ALA A 100 1.53 3.53 -6.44
C ALA A 100 2.35 2.33 -6.93
N THR A 101 1.70 1.28 -7.45
CA THR A 101 2.41 0.08 -7.93
C THR A 101 3.40 0.42 -9.04
N GLU A 102 3.05 1.34 -9.95
CA GLU A 102 3.98 1.81 -10.99
C GLU A 102 5.09 2.65 -10.39
N ALA A 103 4.80 3.55 -9.44
CA ALA A 103 5.82 4.35 -8.76
C ALA A 103 6.86 3.48 -8.05
N LEU A 104 6.40 2.46 -7.32
CA LEU A 104 7.25 1.48 -6.64
C LEU A 104 8.12 0.71 -7.63
N TYR A 105 7.54 0.19 -8.70
CA TYR A 105 8.26 -0.55 -9.74
C TYR A 105 9.29 0.34 -10.44
N ALA A 106 8.92 1.56 -10.81
CA ALA A 106 9.82 2.51 -11.47
C ALA A 106 10.99 2.90 -10.56
N ALA A 107 10.73 3.15 -9.27
CA ALA A 107 11.74 3.47 -8.27
C ALA A 107 12.74 2.32 -8.09
N ILE A 108 12.25 1.09 -7.90
CA ILE A 108 13.08 -0.11 -7.74
C ILE A 108 13.92 -0.33 -8.99
N THR A 109 13.31 -0.29 -10.17
CA THR A 109 14.01 -0.48 -11.45
C THR A 109 15.07 0.61 -11.71
N ALA A 110 14.82 1.85 -11.28
CA ALA A 110 15.78 2.95 -11.46
C ALA A 110 16.99 2.82 -10.53
N LEU A 111 16.83 2.30 -9.32
CA LEU A 111 17.84 2.34 -8.27
C LEU A 111 18.58 1.01 -8.06
N VAL A 112 17.91 -0.13 -8.29
CA VAL A 112 18.46 -1.47 -8.02
C VAL A 112 19.20 -2.00 -9.25
N ARG A 113 20.38 -2.55 -9.03
CA ARG A 113 21.22 -3.22 -10.03
C ARG A 113 21.31 -4.71 -9.72
N ALA A 114 21.78 -5.49 -10.69
CA ALA A 114 22.01 -6.93 -10.49
C ALA A 114 23.00 -7.17 -9.34
N GLY A 115 22.55 -7.96 -8.34
CA GLY A 115 23.31 -8.28 -7.15
C GLY A 115 23.22 -7.29 -5.99
N ASP A 116 22.53 -6.16 -6.16
CA ASP A 116 22.21 -5.25 -5.06
C ASP A 116 21.25 -5.93 -4.08
N GLU A 117 21.42 -5.66 -2.79
CA GLU A 117 20.52 -6.12 -1.73
C GLU A 117 19.48 -5.05 -1.40
N VAL A 118 18.23 -5.50 -1.27
CA VAL A 118 17.09 -4.65 -0.88
C VAL A 118 16.48 -5.20 0.40
N ILE A 119 16.40 -4.37 1.45
CA ILE A 119 15.81 -4.79 2.71
C ILE A 119 14.32 -4.42 2.72
N CYS A 120 13.46 -5.42 2.98
CA CYS A 120 12.03 -5.28 3.21
C CYS A 120 11.67 -5.75 4.63
N PHE A 121 10.52 -5.30 5.13
CA PHE A 121 9.96 -5.72 6.42
C PHE A 121 8.79 -6.69 6.16
N ASP A 122 8.89 -7.93 6.66
CA ASP A 122 7.88 -8.98 6.46
C ASP A 122 6.98 -9.12 7.70
N PRO A 123 5.66 -9.27 7.52
CA PRO A 123 4.94 -9.41 6.25
C PRO A 123 5.06 -8.17 5.37
N SER A 124 5.12 -8.32 4.04
CA SER A 124 5.29 -7.21 3.10
C SER A 124 4.29 -7.28 1.94
N TYR A 125 3.97 -6.11 1.36
CA TYR A 125 3.12 -6.06 0.17
C TYR A 125 3.77 -6.85 -0.97
N ASP A 126 2.97 -7.68 -1.64
CA ASP A 126 3.39 -8.71 -2.59
C ASP A 126 4.09 -8.20 -3.86
N SER A 127 4.02 -6.90 -4.14
CA SER A 127 4.67 -6.33 -5.33
C SER A 127 6.15 -6.00 -5.15
N TYR A 128 6.66 -5.90 -3.91
CA TYR A 128 8.04 -5.44 -3.68
C TYR A 128 9.07 -6.47 -4.17
N ALA A 129 8.98 -7.69 -3.69
CA ALA A 129 9.92 -8.75 -4.02
C ALA A 129 10.00 -9.03 -5.53
N PRO A 130 8.88 -9.20 -6.26
CA PRO A 130 8.92 -9.40 -7.70
C PRO A 130 9.59 -8.26 -8.48
N ALA A 131 9.37 -7.00 -8.06
CA ALA A 131 10.01 -5.85 -8.71
C ALA A 131 11.54 -5.84 -8.49
N VAL A 132 12.00 -6.20 -7.28
CA VAL A 132 13.42 -6.34 -6.94
C VAL A 132 14.04 -7.47 -7.75
N GLU A 133 13.42 -8.65 -7.79
CA GLU A 133 13.90 -9.82 -8.53
C GLU A 133 13.99 -9.56 -10.05
N LEU A 134 12.95 -8.91 -10.62
CA LEU A 134 12.98 -8.51 -12.05
C LEU A 134 14.09 -7.51 -12.36
N SER A 135 14.52 -6.71 -11.39
CA SER A 135 15.66 -5.80 -11.51
C SER A 135 17.01 -6.49 -11.25
N GLY A 136 17.01 -7.79 -10.92
CA GLY A 136 18.22 -8.57 -10.61
C GLY A 136 18.73 -8.39 -9.19
N GLY A 137 17.99 -7.70 -8.32
CA GLY A 137 18.32 -7.51 -6.91
C GLY A 137 18.00 -8.73 -6.05
N VAL A 138 18.50 -8.72 -4.83
CA VAL A 138 18.29 -9.77 -3.81
C VAL A 138 17.52 -9.18 -2.65
N VAL A 139 16.36 -9.77 -2.32
CA VAL A 139 15.56 -9.32 -1.17
C VAL A 139 16.11 -9.90 0.12
N LYS A 140 16.36 -9.03 1.11
CA LYS A 140 16.62 -9.36 2.52
C LYS A 140 15.41 -8.97 3.35
N ARG A 141 15.09 -9.72 4.39
CA ARG A 141 13.85 -9.53 5.12
C ARG A 141 14.08 -9.39 6.61
N VAL A 142 13.45 -8.36 7.20
CA VAL A 142 13.33 -8.19 8.65
C VAL A 142 11.96 -8.70 9.04
N ALA A 143 11.90 -9.75 9.86
CA ALA A 143 10.62 -10.30 10.33
C ALA A 143 10.00 -9.38 11.39
N LEU A 144 8.79 -8.92 11.12
CA LEU A 144 7.96 -8.20 12.09
C LEU A 144 7.11 -9.21 12.87
N GLN A 145 7.03 -9.04 14.19
CA GLN A 145 6.35 -10.00 15.06
C GLN A 145 5.04 -9.45 15.62
N PRO A 146 3.97 -10.26 15.64
CA PRO A 146 2.73 -9.89 16.32
C PRO A 146 2.96 -9.70 17.83
N PRO A 147 2.09 -8.95 18.52
CA PRO A 147 0.90 -8.31 17.99
C PRO A 147 1.15 -6.94 17.36
N HIS A 148 2.34 -6.34 17.56
CA HIS A 148 2.59 -4.94 17.21
C HIS A 148 3.35 -4.74 15.89
N PHE A 149 3.99 -5.77 15.35
CA PHE A 149 4.71 -5.71 14.07
C PHE A 149 5.69 -4.52 13.98
N ARG A 150 6.40 -4.22 15.07
CA ARG A 150 7.40 -3.14 15.11
C ARG A 150 8.72 -3.62 14.51
N PRO A 151 9.49 -2.74 13.85
CA PRO A 151 10.81 -3.09 13.35
C PRO A 151 11.77 -3.50 14.48
N ASP A 152 12.47 -4.62 14.29
CA ASP A 152 13.62 -4.99 15.09
C ASP A 152 14.87 -4.35 14.48
N TRP A 153 15.32 -3.25 15.07
CA TRP A 153 16.46 -2.48 14.58
C TRP A 153 17.79 -3.22 14.72
N GLN A 154 17.91 -4.17 15.64
CA GLN A 154 19.10 -5.01 15.77
C GLN A 154 19.14 -6.02 14.62
N ALA A 155 18.04 -6.70 14.34
CA ALA A 155 17.91 -7.60 13.19
C ALA A 155 18.12 -6.85 11.88
N PHE A 156 17.54 -5.64 11.75
CA PHE A 156 17.76 -4.77 10.58
C PHE A 156 19.26 -4.46 10.38
N ALA A 157 19.94 -4.00 11.41
CA ALA A 157 21.36 -3.63 11.34
C ALA A 157 22.25 -4.83 10.96
N ALA A 158 21.90 -6.04 11.40
CA ALA A 158 22.62 -7.27 11.08
C ALA A 158 22.51 -7.67 9.60
N LEU A 159 21.49 -7.21 8.87
CA LEU A 159 21.30 -7.46 7.43
C LEU A 159 22.05 -6.46 6.53
N LEU A 160 22.51 -5.34 7.07
CA LEU A 160 23.21 -4.32 6.31
C LEU A 160 24.57 -4.83 5.82
N SER A 161 24.84 -4.65 4.54
CA SER A 161 26.11 -4.98 3.89
C SER A 161 26.54 -3.87 2.91
N ASP A 162 27.71 -4.02 2.30
CA ASP A 162 28.17 -3.11 1.25
C ASP A 162 27.38 -3.24 -0.06
N LYS A 163 26.53 -4.29 -0.16
CA LYS A 163 25.62 -4.49 -1.30
C LYS A 163 24.23 -3.91 -1.03
N THR A 164 23.92 -3.50 0.20
CA THR A 164 22.63 -2.92 0.53
C THR A 164 22.44 -1.59 -0.19
N ARG A 165 21.47 -1.52 -1.10
CA ARG A 165 21.19 -0.35 -1.93
C ARG A 165 19.91 0.36 -1.55
N LEU A 166 18.88 -0.38 -1.14
CA LEU A 166 17.55 0.15 -0.92
C LEU A 166 16.92 -0.47 0.33
N VAL A 167 16.19 0.33 1.08
CA VAL A 167 15.27 -0.11 2.13
C VAL A 167 13.85 0.23 1.67
N ILE A 168 12.95 -0.74 1.65
CA ILE A 168 11.53 -0.54 1.36
C ILE A 168 10.76 -0.69 2.66
N LEU A 169 10.00 0.33 3.00
CA LEU A 169 9.08 0.33 4.14
C LEU A 169 7.67 0.72 3.69
N ASN A 170 6.67 0.34 4.49
CA ASN A 170 5.28 0.72 4.27
C ASN A 170 4.68 1.24 5.57
N THR A 171 4.11 2.45 5.53
CA THR A 171 3.48 3.07 6.71
C THR A 171 2.38 4.04 6.28
N PRO A 172 1.16 3.91 6.81
CA PRO A 172 0.60 2.80 7.61
C PRO A 172 0.72 1.46 6.89
N HIS A 173 1.01 0.40 7.64
CA HIS A 173 1.49 -0.86 7.10
C HIS A 173 0.37 -1.81 6.67
N ASN A 174 0.40 -2.25 5.43
CA ASN A 174 -0.40 -3.38 4.92
C ASN A 174 0.50 -4.63 4.90
N PRO A 175 0.21 -5.70 5.66
CA PRO A 175 -1.11 -6.05 6.20
C PRO A 175 -1.34 -5.77 7.70
N SER A 176 -0.33 -5.37 8.48
CA SER A 176 -0.40 -5.39 9.95
C SER A 176 -1.18 -4.24 10.59
N ALA A 177 -1.53 -3.21 9.83
CA ALA A 177 -2.16 -1.98 10.33
C ALA A 177 -1.33 -1.16 11.34
N THR A 178 -0.03 -1.46 11.47
CA THR A 178 0.93 -0.73 12.31
C THR A 178 1.34 0.57 11.63
N VAL A 179 1.66 1.60 12.41
CA VAL A 179 2.13 2.89 11.90
C VAL A 179 3.54 3.17 12.44
N TRP A 180 4.48 3.46 11.54
CA TRP A 180 5.81 3.90 11.94
C TRP A 180 5.74 5.24 12.66
N GLN A 181 6.54 5.37 13.69
CA GLN A 181 6.65 6.59 14.51
C GLN A 181 7.88 7.40 14.08
N LYS A 182 7.97 8.66 14.51
CA LYS A 182 9.16 9.50 14.29
C LYS A 182 10.44 8.85 14.80
N ALA A 183 10.34 8.09 15.91
CA ALA A 183 11.45 7.35 16.48
C ALA A 183 11.96 6.24 15.55
N ASP A 184 11.07 5.59 14.78
CA ASP A 184 11.45 4.54 13.81
C ASP A 184 12.27 5.15 12.67
N PHE A 185 11.86 6.33 12.16
CA PHE A 185 12.63 7.05 11.13
C PHE A 185 13.99 7.53 11.67
N ALA A 186 14.06 7.96 12.92
CA ALA A 186 15.32 8.32 13.54
C ALA A 186 16.26 7.11 13.69
N ALA A 187 15.73 5.94 14.09
CA ALA A 187 16.47 4.70 14.19
C ALA A 187 16.94 4.21 12.80
N LEU A 188 16.08 4.30 11.78
CA LEU A 188 16.46 4.00 10.40
C LEU A 188 17.62 4.89 9.96
N TRP A 189 17.52 6.21 10.19
CA TRP A 189 18.60 7.13 9.85
C TRP A 189 19.91 6.77 10.52
N GLN A 190 19.88 6.50 11.83
CA GLN A 190 21.09 6.10 12.57
C GLN A 190 21.76 4.86 11.98
N ALA A 191 20.97 3.89 11.52
CA ALA A 191 21.49 2.66 10.95
C ALA A 191 22.12 2.83 9.56
N ILE A 192 21.63 3.80 8.74
CA ILE A 192 22.04 3.94 7.33
C ILE A 192 22.80 5.24 7.03
N ALA A 193 23.03 6.13 8.02
CA ALA A 193 23.60 7.47 7.81
C ALA A 193 24.94 7.44 7.06
N GLU A 194 25.83 6.51 7.44
CA GLU A 194 27.18 6.36 6.88
C GLU A 194 27.23 5.49 5.60
N ARG A 195 26.07 5.16 5.02
CA ARG A 195 25.95 4.28 3.86
C ARG A 195 25.19 4.94 2.71
N GLU A 196 25.52 4.54 1.48
CA GLU A 196 24.80 5.00 0.27
C GLU A 196 23.54 4.15 0.03
N ILE A 197 22.58 4.23 0.94
CA ILE A 197 21.33 3.49 0.90
C ILE A 197 20.18 4.46 0.67
N TYR A 198 19.32 4.13 -0.31
CA TYR A 198 18.07 4.83 -0.57
C TYR A 198 16.93 4.28 0.30
N VAL A 199 15.87 5.07 0.45
CA VAL A 199 14.66 4.66 1.17
C VAL A 199 13.47 4.80 0.24
N LEU A 200 12.69 3.75 0.06
CA LEU A 200 11.41 3.75 -0.63
C LEU A 200 10.31 3.58 0.41
N SER A 201 9.60 4.66 0.69
CA SER A 201 8.52 4.70 1.67
C SER A 201 7.18 4.62 0.95
N ASP A 202 6.52 3.48 1.08
CA ASP A 202 5.15 3.29 0.59
C ASP A 202 4.17 3.86 1.62
N GLU A 203 3.63 5.04 1.33
CA GLU A 203 2.76 5.81 2.21
C GLU A 203 1.32 5.90 1.65
N VAL A 204 0.88 4.90 0.88
CA VAL A 204 -0.44 4.91 0.22
C VAL A 204 -1.63 5.06 1.18
N TYR A 205 -1.43 4.76 2.45
CA TYR A 205 -2.42 4.92 3.51
C TYR A 205 -2.18 6.15 4.40
N GLU A 206 -1.38 7.13 3.96
CA GLU A 206 -1.00 8.33 4.74
C GLU A 206 -2.17 9.04 5.43
N HIS A 207 -3.35 9.04 4.81
CA HIS A 207 -4.57 9.65 5.34
C HIS A 207 -5.48 8.68 6.11
N ILE A 208 -5.07 7.43 6.30
CA ILE A 208 -5.83 6.43 7.06
C ILE A 208 -4.96 5.99 8.23
N CYS A 209 -4.74 6.94 9.13
CA CYS A 209 -3.90 6.78 10.32
C CYS A 209 -4.71 7.14 11.57
N PHE A 210 -4.71 6.24 12.56
CA PHE A 210 -5.45 6.39 13.81
C PHE A 210 -4.53 6.63 15.01
N ALA A 211 -3.21 6.60 14.79
CA ALA A 211 -2.22 6.90 15.82
C ALA A 211 -2.42 8.33 16.35
N GLU A 212 -2.19 8.54 17.62
CA GLU A 212 -2.39 9.83 18.29
C GLU A 212 -1.53 10.94 17.69
N GLU A 213 -0.29 10.62 17.30
CA GLU A 213 0.63 11.57 16.66
C GLU A 213 0.37 11.78 15.15
N GLY A 214 -0.62 11.07 14.58
CA GLY A 214 -0.88 11.04 13.15
C GLY A 214 0.16 10.25 12.35
N HIS A 215 0.11 10.40 11.01
CA HIS A 215 1.06 9.76 10.10
C HIS A 215 2.43 10.45 10.16
N ALA A 216 3.47 9.68 10.42
CA ALA A 216 4.85 10.14 10.25
C ALA A 216 5.34 9.80 8.83
N SER A 217 5.53 10.82 7.98
CA SER A 217 6.08 10.64 6.64
C SER A 217 7.60 10.72 6.65
N VAL A 218 8.25 9.95 5.76
CA VAL A 218 9.70 10.07 5.51
C VAL A 218 10.09 11.50 5.07
N LEU A 219 9.16 12.23 4.44
CA LEU A 219 9.37 13.61 3.98
C LEU A 219 9.51 14.61 5.14
N ALA A 220 8.95 14.31 6.31
CA ALA A 220 9.10 15.13 7.50
C ALA A 220 10.51 15.00 8.15
N HIS A 221 11.25 13.92 7.84
CA HIS A 221 12.59 13.72 8.39
C HIS A 221 13.65 14.40 7.52
N PRO A 222 14.33 15.48 7.99
CA PRO A 222 15.13 16.36 7.13
C PRO A 222 16.31 15.69 6.44
N LEU A 223 16.88 14.63 7.02
CA LEU A 223 18.01 13.93 6.45
C LEU A 223 17.60 12.71 5.60
N LEU A 224 16.54 11.99 6.00
CA LEU A 224 16.05 10.85 5.20
C LEU A 224 15.43 11.31 3.88
N ARG A 225 14.67 12.41 3.86
CA ARG A 225 14.03 12.90 2.63
C ARG A 225 15.03 13.15 1.50
N GLU A 226 16.31 13.49 1.82
CA GLU A 226 17.36 13.74 0.83
C GLU A 226 17.80 12.47 0.06
N ARG A 227 17.35 11.29 0.50
CA ARG A 227 17.60 10.00 -0.13
C ARG A 227 16.37 9.09 -0.19
N ALA A 228 15.19 9.67 0.02
CA ALA A 228 13.95 8.93 0.06
C ALA A 228 13.04 9.20 -1.14
N ILE A 229 12.22 8.22 -1.44
CA ILE A 229 11.07 8.31 -2.35
C ILE A 229 9.84 8.00 -1.52
N ALA A 230 8.96 8.98 -1.30
CA ALA A 230 7.65 8.76 -0.72
C ALA A 230 6.64 8.49 -1.83
N VAL A 231 5.89 7.40 -1.72
CA VAL A 231 4.88 6.97 -2.70
C VAL A 231 3.50 7.06 -2.08
N SER A 232 2.56 7.68 -2.79
CA SER A 232 1.18 7.86 -2.35
C SER A 232 0.17 7.48 -3.43
N SER A 233 -1.12 7.30 -3.05
CA SER A 233 -2.17 6.83 -3.94
C SER A 233 -3.48 7.57 -3.73
N PHE A 234 -3.94 8.28 -4.74
CA PHE A 234 -5.26 8.90 -4.73
C PHE A 234 -6.40 7.90 -4.67
N GLY A 235 -6.19 6.68 -5.20
CA GLY A 235 -7.17 5.61 -5.12
C GLY A 235 -7.50 5.19 -3.69
N LYS A 236 -6.57 5.33 -2.75
CA LYS A 236 -6.81 5.06 -1.32
C LYS A 236 -7.48 6.25 -0.63
N THR A 237 -7.01 7.45 -0.93
CA THR A 237 -7.52 8.69 -0.34
C THR A 237 -8.96 8.98 -0.76
N TYR A 238 -9.30 8.77 -2.03
CA TYR A 238 -10.60 9.16 -2.59
C TYR A 238 -11.50 7.96 -2.94
N HIS A 239 -11.21 6.76 -2.46
CA HIS A 239 -12.01 5.55 -2.71
C HIS A 239 -12.15 5.17 -4.20
N MET A 240 -11.20 5.62 -5.03
CA MET A 240 -11.22 5.46 -6.48
C MET A 240 -10.05 4.59 -6.96
N THR A 241 -9.93 3.38 -6.38
CA THR A 241 -8.79 2.48 -6.64
C THR A 241 -8.66 2.09 -8.11
N GLY A 242 -9.79 2.02 -8.84
CA GLY A 242 -9.83 1.72 -10.28
C GLY A 242 -9.28 2.82 -11.19
N TRP A 243 -9.16 4.06 -10.70
CA TRP A 243 -8.60 5.15 -11.50
C TRP A 243 -7.09 5.03 -11.70
N LYS A 244 -6.42 4.29 -10.83
CA LYS A 244 -4.99 4.01 -10.93
C LYS A 244 -4.13 5.28 -11.06
N VAL A 245 -4.40 6.29 -10.23
CA VAL A 245 -3.58 7.51 -10.14
C VAL A 245 -2.89 7.55 -8.79
N GLY A 246 -1.58 7.69 -8.81
CA GLY A 246 -0.71 7.88 -7.65
C GLY A 246 0.39 8.86 -7.99
N TYR A 247 1.30 9.06 -7.06
CA TYR A 247 2.45 9.92 -7.27
C TYR A 247 3.59 9.52 -6.35
N CYS A 248 4.77 10.00 -6.67
CA CYS A 248 5.91 9.97 -5.77
C CYS A 248 6.54 11.35 -5.61
N VAL A 249 7.14 11.56 -4.44
CA VAL A 249 7.93 12.73 -4.08
C VAL A 249 9.33 12.25 -3.73
N ALA A 250 10.33 12.80 -4.41
CA ALA A 250 11.73 12.44 -4.19
C ALA A 250 12.65 13.62 -4.59
N PRO A 251 13.89 13.68 -4.08
CA PRO A 251 14.87 14.66 -4.55
C PRO A 251 15.01 14.67 -6.06
N ALA A 252 15.30 15.83 -6.63
CA ALA A 252 15.35 16.05 -8.08
C ALA A 252 16.24 15.02 -8.82
N ALA A 253 17.39 14.66 -8.26
CA ALA A 253 18.31 13.70 -8.87
C ALA A 253 17.70 12.28 -8.93
N ILE A 254 17.01 11.84 -7.88
CA ILE A 254 16.33 10.55 -7.83
C ILE A 254 15.12 10.57 -8.77
N SER A 255 14.32 11.65 -8.74
CA SER A 255 13.19 11.83 -9.65
C SER A 255 13.59 11.78 -11.12
N ALA A 256 14.76 12.33 -11.47
CA ALA A 256 15.27 12.28 -12.84
C ALA A 256 15.51 10.83 -13.30
N GLU A 257 16.08 9.98 -12.46
CA GLU A 257 16.30 8.55 -12.80
C GLU A 257 14.98 7.76 -12.84
N LEU A 258 14.09 7.98 -11.88
CA LEU A 258 12.76 7.36 -11.87
C LEU A 258 11.98 7.72 -13.14
N ARG A 259 12.02 8.97 -13.57
CA ARG A 259 11.32 9.47 -14.76
C ARG A 259 11.81 8.82 -16.05
N LYS A 260 13.09 8.41 -16.14
CA LYS A 260 13.60 7.64 -17.28
C LYS A 260 12.91 6.28 -17.41
N VAL A 261 12.61 5.62 -16.30
CA VAL A 261 11.87 4.35 -16.29
C VAL A 261 10.39 4.61 -16.60
N HIS A 262 9.76 5.55 -15.90
CA HIS A 262 8.36 5.94 -16.09
C HIS A 262 8.04 6.32 -17.54
N GLN A 263 8.94 7.04 -18.22
CA GLN A 263 8.82 7.45 -19.61
C GLN A 263 8.56 6.26 -20.56
N TYR A 264 9.16 5.09 -20.30
CA TYR A 264 9.05 3.91 -21.16
C TYR A 264 8.15 2.81 -20.58
N LEU A 265 7.67 3.00 -19.35
CA LEU A 265 6.74 2.07 -18.70
C LEU A 265 5.29 2.49 -18.96
N THR A 266 4.95 3.73 -18.65
CA THR A 266 3.57 4.26 -18.75
C THR A 266 3.49 5.51 -19.65
N PHE A 267 4.56 6.31 -19.71
CA PHE A 267 4.68 7.58 -20.41
C PHE A 267 3.84 8.68 -19.73
N ALA A 268 2.51 8.61 -19.79
CA ALA A 268 1.62 9.62 -19.24
C ALA A 268 0.37 9.00 -18.64
N VAL A 269 -0.10 9.56 -17.53
CA VAL A 269 -1.28 9.12 -16.82
C VAL A 269 -2.52 9.86 -17.33
N ASN A 270 -3.70 9.29 -17.15
CA ASN A 270 -5.00 9.80 -17.56
C ASN A 270 -5.16 11.31 -17.22
N THR A 271 -5.20 12.16 -18.24
CA THR A 271 -5.21 13.63 -18.10
C THR A 271 -6.44 14.15 -17.37
N PRO A 272 -7.70 13.79 -17.76
CA PRO A 272 -8.88 14.31 -17.06
C PRO A 272 -8.94 13.88 -15.59
N ALA A 273 -8.48 12.68 -15.27
CA ALA A 273 -8.41 12.24 -13.87
C ALA A 273 -7.41 13.07 -13.05
N GLN A 274 -6.26 13.40 -13.62
CA GLN A 274 -5.29 14.28 -12.95
C GLN A 274 -5.84 15.69 -12.69
N LEU A 275 -6.54 16.26 -13.65
CA LEU A 275 -7.16 17.58 -13.50
C LEU A 275 -8.27 17.56 -12.46
N ALA A 276 -9.11 16.53 -12.46
CA ALA A 276 -10.15 16.35 -11.45
C ALA A 276 -9.56 16.21 -10.03
N LEU A 277 -8.46 15.47 -9.89
CA LEU A 277 -7.75 15.34 -8.60
C LEU A 277 -7.10 16.66 -8.16
N ALA A 278 -6.58 17.48 -9.08
CA ALA A 278 -6.07 18.80 -8.76
C ALA A 278 -7.18 19.73 -8.23
N ASP A 279 -8.36 19.69 -8.88
CA ASP A 279 -9.53 20.43 -8.41
C ASP A 279 -9.98 19.95 -7.03
N MET A 280 -10.04 18.64 -6.82
CA MET A 280 -10.44 18.04 -5.55
C MET A 280 -9.51 18.42 -4.39
N LEU A 281 -8.19 18.34 -4.61
CA LEU A 281 -7.21 18.74 -3.58
C LEU A 281 -7.35 20.20 -3.16
N ARG A 282 -7.70 21.09 -4.10
CA ARG A 282 -7.84 22.53 -3.84
C ARG A 282 -9.20 22.90 -3.26
N ALA A 283 -10.27 22.29 -3.76
CA ALA A 283 -11.64 22.66 -3.39
C ALA A 283 -12.13 21.94 -2.12
N GLU A 284 -11.72 20.70 -1.91
CA GLU A 284 -12.25 19.82 -0.87
C GLU A 284 -11.11 19.18 -0.02
N PRO A 285 -10.18 19.99 0.54
CA PRO A 285 -9.08 19.46 1.34
C PRO A 285 -9.56 18.76 2.61
N GLU A 286 -10.73 19.12 3.12
CA GLU A 286 -11.32 18.48 4.31
C GLU A 286 -11.54 16.97 4.11
N HIS A 287 -11.74 16.51 2.86
CA HIS A 287 -11.92 15.08 2.61
C HIS A 287 -10.74 14.25 3.14
N TYR A 288 -9.50 14.60 2.81
CA TYR A 288 -8.35 13.84 3.30
C TYR A 288 -8.03 14.12 4.78
N ARG A 289 -8.39 15.30 5.30
CA ARG A 289 -8.21 15.65 6.72
C ARG A 289 -9.16 14.88 7.63
N GLU A 290 -10.40 14.64 7.18
CA GLU A 290 -11.44 13.92 7.93
C GLU A 290 -11.39 12.40 7.70
N LEU A 291 -10.59 11.92 6.74
CA LEU A 291 -10.51 10.52 6.38
C LEU A 291 -10.11 9.60 7.55
N PRO A 292 -9.19 10.00 8.47
CA PRO A 292 -8.90 9.21 9.66
C PRO A 292 -10.15 8.94 10.52
N ASP A 293 -10.99 9.94 10.73
CA ASP A 293 -12.21 9.81 11.54
C ASP A 293 -13.28 8.98 10.85
N PHE A 294 -13.41 9.13 9.53
CA PHE A 294 -14.30 8.32 8.70
C PHE A 294 -13.99 6.82 8.83
N TYR A 295 -12.71 6.44 8.73
CA TYR A 295 -12.32 5.04 8.86
C TYR A 295 -12.23 4.57 10.31
N ARG A 296 -11.87 5.42 11.26
CA ARG A 296 -11.91 5.09 12.70
C ARG A 296 -13.30 4.67 13.13
N LYS A 297 -14.35 5.40 12.71
CA LYS A 297 -15.76 5.03 13.00
C LYS A 297 -16.10 3.64 12.46
N ARG A 298 -15.68 3.30 11.25
CA ARG A 298 -15.90 1.96 10.64
C ARG A 298 -15.13 0.86 11.36
N ARG A 299 -13.87 1.13 11.70
CA ARG A 299 -13.05 0.21 12.50
C ARG A 299 -13.74 -0.10 13.83
N ASP A 300 -14.11 0.94 14.56
CA ASP A 300 -14.69 0.81 15.90
C ASP A 300 -16.06 0.12 15.85
N LEU A 301 -16.90 0.45 14.86
CA LEU A 301 -18.16 -0.24 14.61
C LEU A 301 -17.92 -1.74 14.37
N PHE A 302 -16.98 -2.10 13.50
CA PHE A 302 -16.73 -3.49 13.17
C PHE A 302 -16.12 -4.26 14.34
N VAL A 303 -15.13 -3.69 15.04
CA VAL A 303 -14.53 -4.29 16.23
C VAL A 303 -15.57 -4.51 17.33
N ASN A 304 -16.44 -3.53 17.60
CA ASN A 304 -17.53 -3.67 18.57
C ASN A 304 -18.55 -4.75 18.15
N ALA A 305 -18.86 -4.82 16.87
CA ALA A 305 -19.78 -5.83 16.34
C ALA A 305 -19.22 -7.26 16.47
N LEU A 306 -17.89 -7.42 16.42
CA LEU A 306 -17.19 -8.71 16.60
C LEU A 306 -17.04 -9.16 18.06
N SER A 307 -17.56 -8.40 19.02
CA SER A 307 -17.36 -8.65 20.48
C SER A 307 -17.84 -10.02 20.98
N LYS A 308 -18.67 -10.73 20.22
CA LYS A 308 -19.15 -12.08 20.56
C LYS A 308 -18.38 -13.19 19.83
N SER A 309 -17.52 -12.84 18.88
CA SER A 309 -16.65 -13.78 18.18
C SER A 309 -15.50 -14.23 19.08
N ARG A 310 -15.01 -15.45 18.84
CA ARG A 310 -13.75 -15.94 19.45
C ARG A 310 -12.49 -15.48 18.70
N LEU A 311 -12.65 -14.62 17.66
CA LEU A 311 -11.53 -13.96 17.02
C LEU A 311 -10.92 -12.92 17.97
N GLU A 312 -9.61 -12.99 18.19
CA GLU A 312 -8.88 -11.94 18.91
C GLU A 312 -8.40 -10.89 17.92
N ILE A 313 -8.91 -9.67 18.05
CA ILE A 313 -8.56 -8.56 17.14
C ILE A 313 -7.27 -7.90 17.61
N LEU A 314 -6.28 -7.81 16.73
CA LEU A 314 -4.99 -7.19 17.01
C LEU A 314 -5.09 -5.65 16.92
N PRO A 315 -4.12 -4.92 17.51
CA PRO A 315 -4.06 -3.46 17.41
C PRO A 315 -4.12 -2.97 15.95
N CYS A 316 -4.91 -1.92 15.71
CA CYS A 316 -5.05 -1.30 14.40
C CYS A 316 -4.81 0.21 14.52
N GLU A 317 -3.63 0.65 14.13
CA GLU A 317 -3.19 2.04 14.21
C GLU A 317 -3.38 2.80 12.89
N GLY A 318 -3.61 2.09 11.78
CA GLY A 318 -3.80 2.70 10.46
C GLY A 318 -4.31 1.70 9.42
N THR A 319 -4.40 2.13 8.18
CA THR A 319 -4.99 1.41 7.05
C THR A 319 -6.50 1.19 7.22
N TYR A 320 -7.08 0.36 6.39
CA TYR A 320 -8.46 -0.10 6.55
C TYR A 320 -8.54 -1.64 6.70
N PHE A 321 -7.51 -2.20 7.34
CA PHE A 321 -7.43 -3.63 7.63
C PHE A 321 -7.41 -3.89 9.13
N LEU A 322 -8.03 -4.99 9.53
CA LEU A 322 -7.87 -5.61 10.83
C LEU A 322 -7.13 -6.93 10.69
N LEU A 323 -6.23 -7.21 11.62
CA LEU A 323 -5.75 -8.56 11.84
C LEU A 323 -6.56 -9.22 12.94
N ALA A 324 -6.89 -10.49 12.74
CA ALA A 324 -7.60 -11.29 13.72
C ALA A 324 -6.89 -12.63 13.92
N ASP A 325 -6.62 -12.98 15.17
CA ASP A 325 -6.13 -14.30 15.58
C ASP A 325 -7.31 -15.24 15.73
N TYR A 326 -7.24 -16.39 15.06
CA TYR A 326 -8.26 -17.43 15.10
C TYR A 326 -7.81 -18.71 15.87
N SER A 327 -6.73 -18.64 16.62
CA SER A 327 -6.15 -19.78 17.35
C SER A 327 -7.14 -20.45 18.30
N ALA A 328 -8.08 -19.70 18.88
CA ALA A 328 -9.14 -20.22 19.75
C ALA A 328 -10.25 -20.97 18.99
N ILE A 329 -10.24 -20.91 17.64
CA ILE A 329 -11.32 -21.44 16.78
C ILE A 329 -10.87 -22.70 16.05
N SER A 330 -9.67 -22.72 15.49
CA SER A 330 -9.22 -23.78 14.57
C SER A 330 -7.71 -24.00 14.61
N ASP A 331 -7.30 -25.25 14.39
CA ASP A 331 -5.89 -25.66 14.21
C ASP A 331 -5.44 -25.65 12.73
N LEU A 332 -6.32 -25.34 11.79
CA LEU A 332 -5.97 -25.21 10.37
C LEU A 332 -4.91 -24.13 10.16
N ASP A 333 -4.08 -24.30 9.13
CA ASP A 333 -3.26 -23.21 8.61
C ASP A 333 -4.16 -22.07 8.09
N ASP A 334 -3.61 -20.88 7.95
CA ASP A 334 -4.39 -19.67 7.62
C ASP A 334 -5.00 -19.69 6.21
N VAL A 335 -4.35 -20.35 5.24
CA VAL A 335 -4.90 -20.51 3.88
C VAL A 335 -6.13 -21.44 3.93
N SER A 336 -5.99 -22.60 4.57
CA SER A 336 -7.07 -23.56 4.75
C SER A 336 -8.22 -22.96 5.58
N PHE A 337 -7.90 -22.21 6.63
CA PHE A 337 -8.89 -21.51 7.45
C PHE A 337 -9.66 -20.45 6.65
N CYS A 338 -8.99 -19.61 5.85
CA CYS A 338 -9.66 -18.62 5.00
C CYS A 338 -10.59 -19.27 3.96
N GLN A 339 -10.18 -20.41 3.38
CA GLN A 339 -11.03 -21.17 2.46
C GLN A 339 -12.26 -21.73 3.15
N TRP A 340 -12.08 -22.35 4.33
CA TRP A 340 -13.18 -22.85 5.16
C TRP A 340 -14.12 -21.73 5.59
N LEU A 341 -13.59 -20.63 6.10
CA LEU A 341 -14.36 -19.44 6.51
C LEU A 341 -15.23 -18.93 5.37
N THR A 342 -14.70 -18.90 4.15
CA THR A 342 -15.45 -18.44 2.97
C THR A 342 -16.57 -19.38 2.60
N LYS A 343 -16.34 -20.72 2.67
CA LYS A 343 -17.31 -21.73 2.23
C LYS A 343 -18.41 -22.01 3.27
N GLU A 344 -18.03 -22.12 4.54
CA GLU A 344 -18.92 -22.60 5.59
C GLU A 344 -19.54 -21.46 6.40
N VAL A 345 -18.81 -20.35 6.62
CA VAL A 345 -19.28 -19.19 7.37
C VAL A 345 -19.79 -18.08 6.46
N GLY A 346 -19.31 -18.08 5.21
CA GLY A 346 -19.74 -17.11 4.20
C GLY A 346 -19.08 -15.73 4.36
N VAL A 347 -17.84 -15.68 4.89
CA VAL A 347 -17.03 -14.45 4.96
C VAL A 347 -15.65 -14.76 4.40
N ALA A 348 -15.20 -14.00 3.40
CA ALA A 348 -13.88 -14.16 2.83
C ALA A 348 -12.87 -13.22 3.51
N ALA A 349 -11.70 -13.77 3.87
CA ALA A 349 -10.56 -13.08 4.47
C ALA A 349 -9.28 -13.38 3.65
N ILE A 350 -8.17 -12.72 3.99
CA ILE A 350 -6.84 -13.04 3.43
C ILE A 350 -5.98 -13.70 4.50
N PRO A 351 -5.34 -14.85 4.22
CA PRO A 351 -4.35 -15.44 5.10
C PRO A 351 -3.13 -14.52 5.22
N LEU A 352 -2.53 -14.41 6.42
CA LEU A 352 -1.41 -13.50 6.62
C LEU A 352 -0.09 -14.06 6.11
N SER A 353 0.08 -15.38 6.14
CA SER A 353 1.30 -16.07 5.70
C SER A 353 1.71 -15.75 4.26
N VAL A 354 0.75 -15.42 3.39
CA VAL A 354 1.02 -15.09 1.98
C VAL A 354 1.80 -13.80 1.77
N PHE A 355 1.92 -12.97 2.80
CA PHE A 355 2.73 -11.75 2.80
C PHE A 355 4.15 -11.98 3.36
N CYS A 356 4.45 -13.22 3.79
CA CYS A 356 5.73 -13.60 4.36
C CYS A 356 6.50 -14.52 3.39
N ALA A 357 7.81 -14.38 3.34
CA ALA A 357 8.64 -15.29 2.56
C ALA A 357 8.96 -16.58 3.33
N ASP A 358 9.18 -16.44 4.63
CA ASP A 358 9.49 -17.55 5.53
C ASP A 358 8.20 -18.08 6.18
N PRO A 359 8.22 -19.34 6.69
CA PRO A 359 7.09 -19.91 7.40
C PRO A 359 6.64 -19.00 8.54
N PHE A 360 5.35 -18.67 8.53
CA PHE A 360 4.72 -17.79 9.51
C PHE A 360 3.86 -18.63 10.47
N PRO A 361 4.31 -18.90 11.72
CA PRO A 361 3.66 -19.88 12.60
C PRO A 361 2.39 -19.35 13.29
N HIS A 362 1.99 -18.10 13.03
CA HIS A 362 0.85 -17.47 13.67
C HIS A 362 -0.44 -17.69 12.89
N ARG A 363 -1.54 -17.88 13.60
CA ARG A 363 -2.88 -18.11 13.04
C ARG A 363 -3.63 -16.79 12.87
N LEU A 364 -3.15 -15.99 11.90
CA LEU A 364 -3.68 -14.65 11.66
C LEU A 364 -4.33 -14.55 10.28
N ILE A 365 -5.47 -13.84 10.24
CA ILE A 365 -6.15 -13.45 9.00
C ILE A 365 -6.31 -11.94 8.94
N ARG A 366 -6.38 -11.41 7.71
CA ARG A 366 -6.64 -9.99 7.46
C ARG A 366 -8.07 -9.80 6.96
N LEU A 367 -8.80 -8.86 7.58
CA LEU A 367 -10.15 -8.43 7.23
C LEU A 367 -10.13 -6.98 6.76
N CYS A 368 -10.79 -6.66 5.65
CA CYS A 368 -10.93 -5.30 5.15
C CYS A 368 -12.21 -4.67 5.69
N PHE A 369 -12.09 -3.55 6.41
CA PHE A 369 -13.25 -2.78 6.89
C PHE A 369 -13.58 -1.53 6.07
N ALA A 370 -12.95 -1.35 4.90
CA ALA A 370 -13.38 -0.35 3.92
C ALA A 370 -14.68 -0.80 3.24
N LYS A 371 -15.74 -0.93 4.03
CA LYS A 371 -17.04 -1.43 3.59
C LYS A 371 -18.15 -0.56 4.15
N GLN A 372 -19.34 -0.65 3.55
CA GLN A 372 -20.55 -0.06 4.11
C GLN A 372 -20.85 -0.65 5.50
N GLU A 373 -21.44 0.13 6.38
CA GLU A 373 -21.77 -0.32 7.74
C GLU A 373 -22.66 -1.57 7.74
N SER A 374 -23.62 -1.64 6.81
CA SER A 374 -24.47 -2.83 6.62
C SER A 374 -23.66 -4.08 6.26
N THR A 375 -22.64 -3.94 5.40
CA THR A 375 -21.75 -5.05 5.04
C THR A 375 -20.93 -5.52 6.23
N LEU A 376 -20.40 -4.59 7.03
CA LEU A 376 -19.62 -4.90 8.24
C LEU A 376 -20.46 -5.60 9.31
N LEU A 377 -21.69 -5.11 9.55
CA LEU A 377 -22.59 -5.72 10.52
C LEU A 377 -23.03 -7.13 10.08
N ALA A 378 -23.36 -7.32 8.81
CA ALA A 378 -23.72 -8.64 8.28
C ALA A 378 -22.54 -9.63 8.34
N ALA A 379 -21.29 -9.16 8.11
CA ALA A 379 -20.10 -9.99 8.27
C ALA A 379 -19.86 -10.35 9.74
N ALA A 380 -20.00 -9.40 10.65
CA ALA A 380 -19.86 -9.62 12.09
C ALA A 380 -20.89 -10.62 12.62
N GLU A 381 -22.15 -10.55 12.16
CA GLU A 381 -23.18 -11.51 12.53
C GLU A 381 -22.75 -12.96 12.20
N ARG A 382 -22.20 -13.18 10.99
CA ARG A 382 -21.69 -14.48 10.59
C ARG A 382 -20.47 -14.90 11.41
N LEU A 383 -19.49 -13.99 11.59
CA LEU A 383 -18.28 -14.27 12.36
C LEU A 383 -18.52 -14.51 13.85
N ASN A 384 -19.59 -13.98 14.41
CA ASN A 384 -19.99 -14.22 15.80
C ASN A 384 -20.57 -15.64 16.03
N THR A 385 -20.77 -16.43 15.00
CA THR A 385 -21.16 -17.85 15.12
C THR A 385 -19.98 -18.77 15.40
N LEU A 386 -18.75 -18.26 15.31
CA LEU A 386 -17.51 -19.00 15.47
C LEU A 386 -17.15 -19.31 16.92
#